data_32597af8c4a78d6afdd36437fb17210d
#
_entry.id   32597af8c4a78d6afdd36437fb17210d
#
_cell.length_a   1.000
_cell.length_b   1.000
_cell.length_c   1.000
_cell.angle_alpha   90.00
_cell.angle_beta   90.00
_cell.angle_gamma   90.00
#
_symmetry.space_group_name_H-M   'P 1'
#
loop_
_entity.id
_entity.type
_entity.pdbx_description
1 polymer ?
#
loop_
_entity_poly.entity_id
_entity_poly.type
_entity_poly.pdbx_seq_one_letter_code
_entity_poly.pdbx_strand_id
1 'polypeptide(L)'
;MNSTFGFALLAAIFFGLSAIPAKRGLSHTDTQTGALISMLTVVAVFLISSPWWMQSQDWFTVGFWIFVATGLFHPALSFYFTLESMDRAGATVASTLAATSPIFAALTAMILLGESMTAPIAIGTLVTMCGVMSLTWIPGTGITRIMRIALVFATAAAVIRGLTNTTGKFGLDLMPNAMMAGFLSYAVASLGVLVIYRLRRGRLPLDISAAGLRTFSLSGFFIAIAIACMYSALLRNSVTLVSPVIGTYPVFTLLAALALKEEKITLQIAGG
;
A
#
# COMPACT_ATOMS: atom_id res chain seq x y z
N MET A 1 4.64 -22.14 -8.71
CA MET A 1 5.44 -21.41 -7.70
C MET A 1 6.14 -20.17 -8.28
N ASN A 2 6.84 -20.29 -9.41
CA ASN A 2 7.64 -19.18 -9.96
C ASN A 2 6.85 -17.92 -10.36
N SER A 3 5.66 -18.06 -10.98
CA SER A 3 4.85 -16.89 -11.40
C SER A 3 4.25 -16.10 -10.23
N THR A 4 3.82 -16.76 -9.17
CA THR A 4 3.26 -16.11 -7.97
C THR A 4 4.29 -15.29 -7.24
N PHE A 5 5.48 -15.86 -7.01
CA PHE A 5 6.59 -15.16 -6.39
C PHE A 5 7.00 -13.94 -7.23
N GLY A 6 7.03 -14.09 -8.55
CA GLY A 6 7.30 -12.99 -9.47
C GLY A 6 6.30 -11.83 -9.33
N PHE A 7 5.00 -12.10 -9.27
CA PHE A 7 3.98 -11.07 -9.06
C PHE A 7 4.10 -10.40 -7.69
N ALA A 8 4.33 -11.17 -6.62
CA ALA A 8 4.48 -10.60 -5.27
C ALA A 8 5.73 -9.71 -5.17
N LEU A 9 6.83 -10.12 -5.79
CA LEU A 9 8.07 -9.34 -5.84
C LEU A 9 7.90 -8.06 -6.68
N LEU A 10 7.27 -8.14 -7.84
CA LEU A 10 6.94 -6.96 -8.65
C LEU A 10 6.06 -5.99 -7.87
N ALA A 11 5.06 -6.49 -7.14
CA ALA A 11 4.25 -5.65 -6.27
C ALA A 11 5.11 -4.92 -5.23
N ALA A 12 6.05 -5.62 -4.57
CA ALA A 12 6.97 -5.01 -3.61
C ALA A 12 7.85 -3.93 -4.25
N ILE A 13 8.41 -4.19 -5.42
CA ILE A 13 9.23 -3.23 -6.18
C ILE A 13 8.43 -1.96 -6.47
N PHE A 14 7.24 -2.09 -7.07
CA PHE A 14 6.44 -0.94 -7.46
C PHE A 14 5.85 -0.18 -6.28
N PHE A 15 5.47 -0.85 -5.18
CA PHE A 15 5.13 -0.16 -3.94
C PHE A 15 6.33 0.63 -3.39
N GLY A 16 7.52 0.04 -3.40
CA GLY A 16 8.74 0.72 -2.99
C GLY A 16 9.05 1.96 -3.84
N LEU A 17 8.97 1.83 -5.16
CA LEU A 17 9.18 2.94 -6.10
C LEU A 17 8.14 4.05 -5.93
N SER A 18 6.89 3.73 -5.57
CA SER A 18 5.83 4.72 -5.39
C SER A 18 6.07 5.68 -4.22
N ALA A 19 6.83 5.27 -3.22
CA ALA A 19 7.09 6.06 -2.01
C ALA A 19 7.92 7.33 -2.29
N ILE A 20 8.85 7.27 -3.23
CA ILE A 20 9.73 8.40 -3.53
C ILE A 20 8.96 9.59 -4.13
N PRO A 21 8.21 9.44 -5.24
CA PRO A 21 7.43 10.56 -5.76
C PRO A 21 6.35 11.01 -4.77
N ALA A 22 5.77 10.12 -3.95
CA ALA A 22 4.83 10.51 -2.90
C ALA A 22 5.50 11.43 -1.88
N LYS A 23 6.70 11.08 -1.37
CA LYS A 23 7.49 11.91 -0.44
C LYS A 23 7.79 13.29 -1.05
N ARG A 24 8.26 13.33 -2.29
CA ARG A 24 8.50 14.60 -3.01
C ARG A 24 7.23 15.42 -3.17
N GLY A 25 6.10 14.77 -3.41
CA GLY A 25 4.80 15.42 -3.57
C GLY A 25 4.34 16.16 -2.32
N LEU A 26 4.66 15.66 -1.13
CA LEU A 26 4.30 16.29 0.16
C LEU A 26 4.91 17.68 0.36
N SER A 27 6.00 18.02 -0.34
CA SER A 27 6.56 19.39 -0.32
C SER A 27 5.78 20.37 -1.21
N HIS A 28 4.85 19.90 -2.03
CA HIS A 28 4.11 20.68 -3.00
C HIS A 28 2.61 20.74 -2.76
N THR A 29 2.07 19.80 -1.99
CA THR A 29 0.64 19.74 -1.68
C THR A 29 0.38 18.95 -0.39
N ASP A 30 -0.77 19.13 0.20
CA ASP A 30 -1.16 18.46 1.44
C ASP A 30 -1.45 16.97 1.25
N THR A 31 -1.36 16.21 2.35
CA THR A 31 -1.55 14.76 2.42
C THR A 31 -2.88 14.30 1.81
N GLN A 32 -3.97 15.02 2.06
CA GLN A 32 -5.30 14.66 1.58
C GLN A 32 -5.41 14.79 0.06
N THR A 33 -4.92 15.92 -0.46
CA THR A 33 -4.90 16.21 -1.92
C THR A 33 -3.97 15.22 -2.62
N GLY A 34 -2.79 14.94 -2.03
CA GLY A 34 -1.85 13.96 -2.57
C GLY A 34 -2.43 12.55 -2.64
N ALA A 35 -3.14 12.12 -1.58
CA ALA A 35 -3.83 10.84 -1.57
C ALA A 35 -4.89 10.76 -2.68
N LEU A 36 -5.72 11.80 -2.83
CA LEU A 36 -6.75 11.86 -3.86
C LEU A 36 -6.16 11.77 -5.28
N ILE A 37 -5.10 12.55 -5.56
CA ILE A 37 -4.43 12.52 -6.87
C ILE A 37 -3.92 11.10 -7.18
N SER A 38 -3.21 10.48 -6.22
CA SER A 38 -2.68 9.14 -6.42
C SER A 38 -3.78 8.11 -6.67
N MET A 39 -4.87 8.15 -5.90
CA MET A 39 -5.99 7.22 -6.06
C MET A 39 -6.73 7.42 -7.38
N LEU A 40 -7.00 8.67 -7.78
CA LEU A 40 -7.60 8.97 -9.08
C LEU A 40 -6.71 8.51 -10.23
N THR A 41 -5.39 8.62 -10.08
CA THR A 41 -4.46 8.10 -11.08
C THR A 41 -4.52 6.58 -11.18
N VAL A 42 -4.61 5.86 -10.05
CA VAL A 42 -4.82 4.41 -10.06
C VAL A 42 -6.10 4.06 -10.81
N VAL A 43 -7.21 4.74 -10.52
CA VAL A 43 -8.50 4.54 -11.21
C VAL A 43 -8.35 4.81 -12.71
N ALA A 44 -7.69 5.89 -13.09
CA ALA A 44 -7.48 6.24 -14.50
C ALA A 44 -6.66 5.16 -15.24
N VAL A 45 -5.60 4.63 -14.62
CA VAL A 45 -4.79 3.54 -15.20
C VAL A 45 -5.63 2.29 -15.41
N PHE A 46 -6.44 1.90 -14.42
CA PHE A 46 -7.34 0.76 -14.56
C PHE A 46 -8.43 1.01 -15.60
N LEU A 47 -9.01 2.21 -15.68
CA LEU A 47 -10.00 2.56 -16.71
C LEU A 47 -9.41 2.50 -18.11
N ILE A 48 -8.21 3.05 -18.32
CA ILE A 48 -7.53 3.03 -19.63
C ILE A 48 -7.24 1.58 -20.03
N SER A 49 -6.90 0.70 -19.09
CA SER A 49 -6.65 -0.71 -19.35
C SER A 49 -7.93 -1.57 -19.37
N SER A 50 -9.12 -1.01 -19.07
CA SER A 50 -10.36 -1.77 -18.92
C SER A 50 -10.77 -2.62 -20.13
N PRO A 51 -10.51 -2.24 -21.41
CA PRO A 51 -10.89 -3.07 -22.56
C PRO A 51 -10.27 -4.47 -22.54
N TRP A 52 -9.17 -4.68 -21.82
CA TRP A 52 -8.47 -5.97 -21.78
C TRP A 52 -8.89 -6.89 -20.63
N TRP A 53 -9.59 -6.39 -19.61
CA TRP A 53 -9.87 -7.18 -18.40
C TRP A 53 -11.30 -7.03 -17.87
N MET A 54 -12.06 -5.99 -18.25
CA MET A 54 -13.40 -5.75 -17.74
C MET A 54 -14.41 -6.72 -18.39
N GLN A 55 -15.07 -7.51 -17.55
CA GLN A 55 -16.05 -8.50 -18.00
C GLN A 55 -17.41 -8.19 -17.37
N SER A 56 -18.48 -8.36 -18.15
CA SER A 56 -19.85 -8.09 -17.68
C SER A 56 -20.28 -9.00 -16.52
N GLN A 57 -19.75 -10.22 -16.47
CA GLN A 57 -20.05 -11.21 -15.43
C GLN A 57 -19.50 -10.86 -14.05
N ASP A 58 -18.53 -9.94 -13.96
CA ASP A 58 -17.93 -9.54 -12.68
C ASP A 58 -18.78 -8.53 -11.92
N TRP A 59 -19.71 -7.86 -12.61
CA TRP A 59 -20.55 -6.84 -12.03
C TRP A 59 -21.60 -7.42 -11.11
N PHE A 60 -21.80 -6.78 -9.96
CA PHE A 60 -22.82 -7.11 -8.95
C PHE A 60 -22.70 -8.50 -8.32
N THR A 61 -21.58 -9.18 -8.50
CA THR A 61 -21.25 -10.42 -7.78
C THR A 61 -21.04 -10.15 -6.29
N VAL A 62 -21.04 -11.19 -5.45
CA VAL A 62 -20.70 -11.05 -4.04
C VAL A 62 -19.28 -10.49 -3.89
N GLY A 63 -18.32 -10.95 -4.71
CA GLY A 63 -16.95 -10.43 -4.74
C GLY A 63 -16.89 -8.94 -5.09
N PHE A 64 -17.71 -8.48 -6.03
CA PHE A 64 -17.86 -7.04 -6.34
C PHE A 64 -18.19 -6.22 -5.09
N TRP A 65 -19.20 -6.62 -4.32
CA TRP A 65 -19.61 -5.88 -3.12
C TRP A 65 -18.58 -5.95 -2.00
N ILE A 66 -17.82 -7.04 -1.91
CA ILE A 66 -16.67 -7.12 -0.99
C ILE A 66 -15.62 -6.07 -1.33
N PHE A 67 -15.27 -5.88 -2.62
CA PHE A 67 -14.31 -4.85 -3.03
C PHE A 67 -14.86 -3.43 -2.88
N VAL A 68 -16.15 -3.22 -3.08
CA VAL A 68 -16.82 -1.95 -2.77
C VAL A 68 -16.72 -1.64 -1.27
N ALA A 69 -17.05 -2.60 -0.40
CA ALA A 69 -16.93 -2.44 1.06
C ALA A 69 -15.49 -2.23 1.49
N THR A 70 -14.57 -3.01 0.94
CA THR A 70 -13.13 -2.88 1.20
C THR A 70 -12.63 -1.49 0.82
N GLY A 71 -13.06 -0.94 -0.32
CA GLY A 71 -12.68 0.38 -0.80
C GLY A 71 -13.04 1.53 0.15
N LEU A 72 -14.08 1.38 0.99
CA LEU A 72 -14.45 2.38 2.00
C LEU A 72 -13.38 2.54 3.08
N PHE A 73 -12.66 1.47 3.41
CA PHE A 73 -11.63 1.47 4.47
C PHE A 73 -10.22 1.50 3.89
N HIS A 74 -9.97 0.77 2.83
CA HIS A 74 -8.69 0.68 2.15
C HIS A 74 -8.90 0.76 0.62
N PRO A 75 -8.11 1.55 -0.10
CA PRO A 75 -6.85 2.20 0.28
C PRO A 75 -6.99 3.57 0.97
N ALA A 76 -8.17 4.20 0.95
CA ALA A 76 -8.35 5.59 1.39
C ALA A 76 -7.73 5.86 2.76
N LEU A 77 -8.21 5.17 3.80
CA LEU A 77 -7.79 5.43 5.17
C LEU A 77 -6.35 5.00 5.44
N SER A 78 -5.94 3.82 4.94
CA SER A 78 -4.58 3.34 5.16
C SER A 78 -3.53 4.15 4.42
N PHE A 79 -3.83 4.63 3.22
CA PHE A 79 -2.92 5.47 2.46
C PHE A 79 -2.82 6.87 3.08
N TYR A 80 -3.95 7.44 3.50
CA TYR A 80 -3.97 8.69 4.26
C TYR A 80 -3.11 8.59 5.53
N PHE A 81 -3.28 7.54 6.32
CA PHE A 81 -2.47 7.32 7.52
C PHE A 81 -0.98 7.11 7.21
N THR A 82 -0.66 6.44 6.11
CA THR A 82 0.73 6.28 5.66
C THR A 82 1.36 7.63 5.32
N LEU A 83 0.64 8.49 4.58
CA LEU A 83 1.14 9.82 4.24
C LEU A 83 1.25 10.72 5.47
N GLU A 84 0.28 10.69 6.40
CA GLU A 84 0.36 11.43 7.67
C GLU A 84 1.55 10.99 8.53
N SER A 85 1.83 9.69 8.57
CA SER A 85 3.03 9.18 9.25
C SER A 85 4.31 9.63 8.54
N MET A 86 4.32 9.58 7.21
CA MET A 86 5.46 9.99 6.38
C MET A 86 5.78 11.48 6.52
N ASP A 87 4.76 12.32 6.55
CA ASP A 87 4.90 13.78 6.74
C ASP A 87 5.50 14.11 8.12
N ARG A 88 5.11 13.38 9.18
CA ARG A 88 5.52 13.64 10.56
C ARG A 88 6.84 12.98 10.97
N ALA A 89 7.12 11.79 10.49
CA ALA A 89 8.27 10.98 10.92
C ALA A 89 9.20 10.55 9.78
N GLY A 90 8.90 10.96 8.56
CA GLY A 90 9.66 10.59 7.37
C GLY A 90 9.25 9.26 6.75
N ALA A 91 9.65 9.09 5.49
CA ALA A 91 9.26 7.92 4.68
C ALA A 91 9.79 6.60 5.27
N THR A 92 11.00 6.63 5.82
CA THR A 92 11.68 5.48 6.40
C THR A 92 10.89 4.91 7.59
N VAL A 93 10.51 5.75 8.58
CA VAL A 93 9.74 5.32 9.76
C VAL A 93 8.35 4.83 9.35
N ALA A 94 7.67 5.54 8.45
CA ALA A 94 6.36 5.15 7.95
C ALA A 94 6.38 3.80 7.24
N SER A 95 7.38 3.55 6.38
CA SER A 95 7.52 2.28 5.66
C SER A 95 7.89 1.10 6.56
N THR A 96 8.74 1.34 7.59
CA THR A 96 9.09 0.30 8.57
C THR A 96 7.88 -0.25 9.29
N LEU A 97 7.06 0.66 9.83
CA LEU A 97 5.87 0.25 10.57
C LEU A 97 4.82 -0.37 9.64
N ALA A 98 4.69 0.16 8.42
CA ALA A 98 3.83 -0.45 7.43
C ALA A 98 4.28 -1.87 7.02
N ALA A 99 5.58 -2.18 7.13
CA ALA A 99 6.12 -3.53 6.92
C ALA A 99 5.69 -4.54 8.00
N THR A 100 5.07 -4.11 9.10
CA THR A 100 4.45 -5.02 10.08
C THR A 100 3.10 -5.58 9.60
N SER A 101 2.53 -5.04 8.52
CA SER A 101 1.24 -5.49 7.97
C SER A 101 1.15 -7.00 7.68
N PRO A 102 2.22 -7.74 7.30
CA PRO A 102 2.13 -9.19 7.10
C PRO A 102 1.73 -9.97 8.35
N ILE A 103 2.06 -9.48 9.56
CA ILE A 103 1.59 -10.14 10.81
C ILE A 103 0.07 -10.08 10.86
N PHE A 104 -0.50 -8.89 10.67
CA PHE A 104 -1.95 -8.71 10.71
C PHE A 104 -2.65 -9.47 9.57
N ALA A 105 -2.03 -9.51 8.39
CA ALA A 105 -2.54 -10.29 7.26
C ALA A 105 -2.53 -11.79 7.57
N ALA A 106 -1.44 -12.32 8.13
CA ALA A 106 -1.34 -13.72 8.50
C ALA A 106 -2.34 -14.10 9.60
N LEU A 107 -2.43 -13.31 10.68
CA LEU A 107 -3.37 -13.55 11.77
C LEU A 107 -4.82 -13.56 11.27
N THR A 108 -5.19 -12.59 10.45
CA THR A 108 -6.56 -12.51 9.91
C THR A 108 -6.85 -13.61 8.88
N ALA A 109 -5.87 -14.00 8.06
CA ALA A 109 -6.02 -15.11 7.12
C ALA A 109 -6.18 -16.45 7.83
N MET A 110 -5.46 -16.69 8.93
CA MET A 110 -5.64 -17.88 9.76
C MET A 110 -7.04 -17.94 10.38
N ILE A 111 -7.52 -16.81 10.91
CA ILE A 111 -8.82 -16.74 11.60
C ILE A 111 -9.99 -16.78 10.61
N LEU A 112 -9.93 -16.01 9.51
CA LEU A 112 -11.07 -15.80 8.62
C LEU A 112 -11.08 -16.77 7.42
N LEU A 113 -9.91 -17.19 6.93
CA LEU A 113 -9.79 -18.06 5.76
C LEU A 113 -9.34 -19.47 6.12
N GLY A 114 -9.00 -19.76 7.38
CA GLY A 114 -8.48 -21.05 7.80
C GLY A 114 -7.10 -21.38 7.20
N GLU A 115 -6.35 -20.37 6.72
CA GLU A 115 -5.01 -20.59 6.18
C GLU A 115 -4.06 -21.14 7.26
N SER A 116 -3.25 -22.12 6.92
CA SER A 116 -2.22 -22.65 7.83
C SER A 116 -0.92 -21.85 7.68
N MET A 117 -0.38 -21.42 8.82
CA MET A 117 0.96 -20.85 8.87
C MET A 117 1.98 -21.95 9.10
N THR A 118 2.73 -22.32 8.08
CA THR A 118 3.82 -23.28 8.24
C THR A 118 5.04 -22.63 8.89
N ALA A 119 5.86 -23.42 9.59
CA ALA A 119 7.06 -22.91 10.26
C ALA A 119 8.02 -22.14 9.32
N PRO A 120 8.28 -22.57 8.07
CA PRO A 120 9.09 -21.79 7.14
C PRO A 120 8.48 -20.41 6.81
N ILE A 121 7.13 -20.32 6.66
CA ILE A 121 6.45 -19.06 6.39
C ILE A 121 6.54 -18.15 7.62
N ALA A 122 6.33 -18.66 8.82
CA ALA A 122 6.44 -17.88 10.05
C ALA A 122 7.87 -17.32 10.24
N ILE A 123 8.89 -18.16 10.08
CA ILE A 123 10.29 -17.75 10.17
C ILE A 123 10.61 -16.71 9.09
N GLY A 124 10.23 -16.95 7.84
CA GLY A 124 10.44 -16.00 6.75
C GLY A 124 9.79 -14.64 7.01
N THR A 125 8.56 -14.64 7.55
CA THR A 125 7.86 -13.41 7.93
C THR A 125 8.60 -12.63 9.01
N LEU A 126 9.04 -13.33 10.08
CA LEU A 126 9.79 -12.71 11.17
C LEU A 126 11.14 -12.18 10.70
N VAL A 127 11.89 -12.94 9.91
CA VAL A 127 13.18 -12.51 9.34
C VAL A 127 12.99 -11.27 8.46
N THR A 128 12.01 -11.28 7.57
CA THR A 128 11.70 -10.12 6.73
C THR A 128 11.38 -8.89 7.57
N MET A 129 10.58 -9.04 8.61
CA MET A 129 10.22 -7.94 9.49
C MET A 129 11.41 -7.41 10.28
N CYS A 130 12.19 -8.30 10.88
CA CYS A 130 13.41 -7.92 11.62
C CYS A 130 14.40 -7.21 10.69
N GLY A 131 14.60 -7.72 9.47
CA GLY A 131 15.45 -7.08 8.47
C GLY A 131 14.97 -5.67 8.09
N VAL A 132 13.68 -5.51 7.79
CA VAL A 132 13.12 -4.18 7.47
C VAL A 132 13.18 -3.24 8.68
N MET A 133 12.89 -3.73 9.89
CA MET A 133 13.00 -2.92 11.11
C MET A 133 14.45 -2.50 11.39
N SER A 134 15.42 -3.37 11.14
CA SER A 134 16.86 -3.06 11.31
C SER A 134 17.33 -1.97 10.35
N LEU A 135 16.88 -2.01 9.08
CA LEU A 135 17.22 -0.99 8.07
C LEU A 135 16.74 0.41 8.44
N THR A 136 15.72 0.50 9.28
CA THR A 136 15.00 1.73 9.55
C THR A 136 15.12 2.19 11.00
N TRP A 137 15.85 1.44 11.83
CA TRP A 137 16.13 1.80 13.21
C TRP A 137 17.08 2.99 13.28
N ILE A 138 16.63 4.10 13.88
CA ILE A 138 17.47 5.28 14.14
C ILE A 138 17.79 5.32 15.65
N PRO A 139 19.02 4.98 16.08
CA PRO A 139 19.40 5.05 17.48
C PRO A 139 19.46 6.50 17.98
N GLY A 140 19.08 6.72 19.24
CA GLY A 140 19.34 7.97 19.95
C GLY A 140 18.31 9.09 19.78
N THR A 141 17.27 8.94 18.97
CA THR A 141 16.16 9.88 18.92
C THR A 141 15.12 9.53 19.97
N GLY A 142 15.02 10.32 21.03
CA GLY A 142 13.93 10.17 22.00
C GLY A 142 12.57 10.24 21.32
N ILE A 143 11.60 9.40 21.75
CA ILE A 143 10.25 9.37 21.18
C ILE A 143 9.52 10.66 21.57
N THR A 144 9.48 11.61 20.65
CA THR A 144 8.73 12.85 20.81
C THR A 144 7.23 12.59 20.71
N ARG A 145 6.40 13.55 21.14
CA ARG A 145 4.94 13.47 20.96
C ARG A 145 4.55 13.33 19.49
N ILE A 146 5.23 14.03 18.59
CA ILE A 146 5.00 13.97 17.13
C ILE A 146 5.29 12.55 16.62
N MET A 147 6.41 11.98 17.05
CA MET A 147 6.79 10.61 16.71
C MET A 147 5.75 9.59 17.18
N ARG A 148 5.23 9.71 18.42
CA ARG A 148 4.16 8.81 18.90
C ARG A 148 2.91 8.85 18.02
N ILE A 149 2.49 10.04 17.60
CA ILE A 149 1.33 10.20 16.70
C ILE A 149 1.62 9.53 15.34
N ALA A 150 2.81 9.73 14.77
CA ALA A 150 3.23 9.09 13.53
C ALA A 150 3.23 7.56 13.64
N LEU A 151 3.71 7.01 14.77
CA LEU A 151 3.70 5.57 15.04
C LEU A 151 2.26 5.01 15.08
N VAL A 152 1.32 5.73 15.71
CA VAL A 152 -0.10 5.33 15.74
C VAL A 152 -0.69 5.28 14.34
N PHE A 153 -0.45 6.30 13.52
CA PHE A 153 -0.93 6.31 12.12
C PHE A 153 -0.34 5.17 11.30
N ALA A 154 0.97 4.94 11.38
CA ALA A 154 1.61 3.87 10.64
C ALA A 154 1.13 2.47 11.07
N THR A 155 0.96 2.25 12.38
CA THR A 155 0.44 0.97 12.91
C THR A 155 -1.02 0.76 12.47
N ALA A 156 -1.87 1.79 12.55
CA ALA A 156 -3.25 1.72 12.09
C ALA A 156 -3.30 1.41 10.58
N ALA A 157 -2.44 2.03 9.77
CA ALA A 157 -2.32 1.73 8.36
C ALA A 157 -1.90 0.26 8.11
N ALA A 158 -0.98 -0.27 8.91
CA ALA A 158 -0.52 -1.67 8.80
C ALA A 158 -1.64 -2.67 9.14
N VAL A 159 -2.41 -2.41 10.20
CA VAL A 159 -3.57 -3.23 10.59
C VAL A 159 -4.62 -3.25 9.49
N ILE A 160 -5.04 -2.08 9.00
CA ILE A 160 -6.02 -1.95 7.92
C ILE A 160 -5.54 -2.70 6.67
N ARG A 161 -4.27 -2.55 6.31
CA ARG A 161 -3.67 -3.22 5.15
C ARG A 161 -3.66 -4.75 5.30
N GLY A 162 -3.31 -5.24 6.50
CA GLY A 162 -3.35 -6.67 6.81
C GLY A 162 -4.75 -7.26 6.66
N LEU A 163 -5.75 -6.64 7.28
CA LEU A 163 -7.16 -7.01 7.14
C LEU A 163 -7.61 -7.02 5.68
N THR A 164 -7.20 -6.00 4.92
CA THR A 164 -7.60 -5.85 3.51
C THR A 164 -7.00 -6.92 2.61
N ASN A 165 -5.77 -7.36 2.87
CA ASN A 165 -5.19 -8.47 2.11
C ASN A 165 -6.02 -9.75 2.27
N THR A 166 -6.51 -10.01 3.47
CA THR A 166 -7.37 -11.19 3.76
C THR A 166 -8.77 -11.05 3.14
N THR A 167 -9.43 -9.90 3.31
CA THR A 167 -10.73 -9.64 2.67
C THR A 167 -10.61 -9.59 1.14
N GLY A 168 -9.50 -9.07 0.63
CA GLY A 168 -9.18 -9.08 -0.79
C GLY A 168 -9.03 -10.49 -1.36
N LYS A 169 -8.34 -11.39 -0.65
CA LYS A 169 -8.26 -12.82 -1.03
C LYS A 169 -9.65 -13.45 -1.06
N PHE A 170 -10.45 -13.27 -0.01
CA PHE A 170 -11.82 -13.77 0.04
C PHE A 170 -12.68 -13.23 -1.13
N GLY A 171 -12.55 -11.93 -1.45
CA GLY A 171 -13.23 -11.34 -2.61
C GLY A 171 -12.77 -11.93 -3.93
N LEU A 172 -11.47 -12.22 -4.09
CA LEU A 172 -10.92 -12.83 -5.31
C LEU A 172 -11.36 -14.29 -5.50
N ASP A 173 -11.62 -15.04 -4.43
CA ASP A 173 -12.15 -16.40 -4.52
C ASP A 173 -13.60 -16.40 -5.05
N LEU A 174 -14.33 -15.28 -4.89
CA LEU A 174 -15.72 -15.11 -5.38
C LEU A 174 -15.79 -14.33 -6.71
N MET A 175 -14.80 -13.53 -7.03
CA MET A 175 -14.66 -12.77 -8.27
C MET A 175 -13.19 -12.81 -8.71
N PRO A 176 -12.77 -13.80 -9.50
CA PRO A 176 -11.36 -14.06 -9.83
C PRO A 176 -10.79 -13.10 -10.89
N ASN A 177 -11.01 -11.80 -10.69
CA ASN A 177 -10.52 -10.73 -11.56
C ASN A 177 -9.70 -9.71 -10.75
N ALA A 178 -8.37 -9.85 -10.78
CA ALA A 178 -7.44 -9.01 -10.04
C ALA A 178 -7.52 -7.52 -10.41
N MET A 179 -7.76 -7.22 -11.68
CA MET A 179 -7.85 -5.84 -12.17
C MET A 179 -9.15 -5.18 -11.72
N MET A 180 -10.29 -5.93 -11.81
CA MET A 180 -11.58 -5.46 -11.33
C MET A 180 -11.55 -5.20 -9.83
N ALA A 181 -10.91 -6.07 -9.05
CA ALA A 181 -10.70 -5.90 -7.61
C ALA A 181 -9.97 -4.57 -7.29
N GLY A 182 -8.86 -4.32 -7.99
CA GLY A 182 -8.10 -3.07 -7.85
C GLY A 182 -8.91 -1.85 -8.24
N PHE A 183 -9.55 -1.89 -9.40
CA PHE A 183 -10.41 -0.81 -9.89
C PHE A 183 -11.51 -0.44 -8.90
N LEU A 184 -12.29 -1.41 -8.45
CA LEU A 184 -13.42 -1.17 -7.53
C LEU A 184 -12.97 -0.56 -6.21
N SER A 185 -11.94 -1.15 -5.59
CA SER A 185 -11.43 -0.67 -4.30
C SER A 185 -10.94 0.78 -4.40
N TYR A 186 -10.19 1.11 -5.45
CA TYR A 186 -9.66 2.46 -5.62
C TYR A 186 -10.70 3.46 -6.12
N ALA A 187 -11.67 3.05 -6.94
CA ALA A 187 -12.77 3.92 -7.37
C ALA A 187 -13.63 4.35 -6.17
N VAL A 188 -14.04 3.38 -5.35
CA VAL A 188 -14.82 3.67 -4.13
C VAL A 188 -14.02 4.52 -3.15
N ALA A 189 -12.75 4.21 -2.94
CA ALA A 189 -11.87 5.00 -2.07
C ALA A 189 -11.71 6.44 -2.57
N SER A 190 -11.51 6.64 -3.88
CA SER A 190 -11.40 7.97 -4.47
C SER A 190 -12.66 8.80 -4.26
N LEU A 191 -13.82 8.18 -4.46
CA LEU A 191 -15.12 8.83 -4.20
C LEU A 191 -15.27 9.17 -2.73
N GLY A 192 -14.94 8.26 -1.82
CA GLY A 192 -14.98 8.48 -0.38
C GLY A 192 -14.09 9.65 0.06
N VAL A 193 -12.84 9.68 -0.41
CA VAL A 193 -11.90 10.78 -0.12
C VAL A 193 -12.40 12.09 -0.71
N LEU A 194 -12.94 12.08 -1.92
CA LEU A 194 -13.50 13.27 -2.59
C LEU A 194 -14.68 13.84 -1.81
N VAL A 195 -15.61 12.99 -1.35
CA VAL A 195 -16.75 13.39 -0.52
C VAL A 195 -16.27 13.99 0.79
N ILE A 196 -15.36 13.34 1.52
CA ILE A 196 -14.80 13.84 2.77
C ILE A 196 -14.09 15.18 2.55
N TYR A 197 -13.32 15.31 1.46
CA TYR A 197 -12.64 16.55 1.12
C TYR A 197 -13.65 17.69 0.88
N ARG A 198 -14.69 17.41 0.10
CA ARG A 198 -15.76 18.38 -0.19
C ARG A 198 -16.50 18.82 1.06
N LEU A 199 -16.84 17.88 1.96
CA LEU A 199 -17.55 18.17 3.22
C LEU A 199 -16.69 18.98 4.19
N ARG A 200 -15.39 18.70 4.27
CA ARG A 200 -14.48 19.39 5.20
C ARG A 200 -14.05 20.78 4.73
N ARG A 201 -13.77 20.94 3.44
CA ARG A 201 -13.21 22.20 2.88
C ARG A 201 -14.20 23.03 2.09
N GLY A 202 -15.43 22.56 1.89
CA GLY A 202 -16.48 23.26 1.16
C GLY A 202 -16.20 23.45 -0.37
N ARG A 203 -15.01 23.08 -0.83
CA ARG A 203 -14.57 23.20 -2.24
C ARG A 203 -13.72 22.00 -2.65
N LEU A 204 -13.58 21.79 -3.96
CA LEU A 204 -12.65 20.80 -4.52
C LEU A 204 -11.21 21.35 -4.49
N PRO A 205 -10.18 20.48 -4.54
CA PRO A 205 -8.78 20.91 -4.61
C PRO A 205 -8.48 21.44 -6.02
N LEU A 206 -8.76 22.71 -6.27
CA LEU A 206 -8.53 23.36 -7.57
C LEU A 206 -7.14 23.97 -7.69
N ASP A 207 -6.52 24.33 -6.55
CA ASP A 207 -5.18 24.93 -6.51
C ASP A 207 -4.11 23.86 -6.28
N ILE A 208 -3.93 22.97 -7.28
CA ILE A 208 -2.90 21.94 -7.23
C ILE A 208 -1.70 22.42 -8.04
N SER A 209 -0.52 22.45 -7.40
CA SER A 209 0.72 22.75 -8.12
C SER A 209 1.00 21.69 -9.19
N ALA A 210 1.51 22.11 -10.35
CA ALA A 210 1.90 21.17 -11.40
C ALA A 210 2.93 20.14 -10.91
N ALA A 211 3.82 20.53 -10.00
CA ALA A 211 4.81 19.62 -9.38
C ALA A 211 4.12 18.57 -8.49
N GLY A 212 3.17 18.98 -7.65
CA GLY A 212 2.40 18.06 -6.80
C GLY A 212 1.56 17.09 -7.65
N LEU A 213 0.90 17.59 -8.70
CA LEU A 213 0.14 16.73 -9.62
C LEU A 213 1.04 15.69 -10.28
N ARG A 214 2.20 16.09 -10.83
CA ARG A 214 3.12 15.15 -11.50
C ARG A 214 3.69 14.10 -10.55
N THR A 215 4.10 14.49 -9.35
CA THR A 215 4.72 13.58 -8.39
C THR A 215 3.70 12.58 -7.84
N PHE A 216 2.52 13.01 -7.44
CA PHE A 216 1.49 12.09 -6.94
C PHE A 216 0.85 11.24 -8.05
N SER A 217 0.76 11.74 -9.29
CA SER A 217 0.35 10.90 -10.43
C SER A 217 1.39 9.83 -10.74
N LEU A 218 2.68 10.14 -10.67
CA LEU A 218 3.73 9.13 -10.83
C LEU A 218 3.68 8.07 -9.71
N SER A 219 3.44 8.51 -8.46
CA SER A 219 3.21 7.59 -7.34
C SER A 219 1.98 6.70 -7.60
N GLY A 220 0.85 7.29 -8.02
CA GLY A 220 -0.38 6.55 -8.35
C GLY A 220 -0.18 5.55 -9.48
N PHE A 221 0.59 5.88 -10.50
CA PHE A 221 0.93 4.96 -11.59
C PHE A 221 1.68 3.73 -11.08
N PHE A 222 2.72 3.91 -10.25
CA PHE A 222 3.42 2.79 -9.64
C PHE A 222 2.52 1.98 -8.72
N ILE A 223 1.64 2.62 -7.94
CA ILE A 223 0.66 1.94 -7.10
C ILE A 223 -0.30 1.09 -7.95
N ALA A 224 -0.75 1.57 -9.10
CA ALA A 224 -1.65 0.81 -9.98
C ALA A 224 -1.00 -0.51 -10.43
N ILE A 225 0.26 -0.46 -10.87
CA ILE A 225 1.01 -1.67 -11.24
C ILE A 225 1.20 -2.59 -10.03
N ALA A 226 1.56 -2.02 -8.88
CA ALA A 226 1.76 -2.79 -7.65
C ALA A 226 0.47 -3.53 -7.22
N ILE A 227 -0.69 -2.86 -7.28
CA ILE A 227 -1.99 -3.44 -6.95
C ILE A 227 -2.40 -4.54 -7.93
N ALA A 228 -2.19 -4.33 -9.23
CA ALA A 228 -2.44 -5.34 -10.25
C ALA A 228 -1.60 -6.61 -9.98
N CYS A 229 -0.33 -6.44 -9.68
CA CYS A 229 0.57 -7.53 -9.31
C CYS A 229 0.18 -8.20 -7.98
N MET A 230 -0.16 -7.41 -6.95
CA MET A 230 -0.57 -7.91 -5.64
C MET A 230 -1.82 -8.81 -5.73
N TYR A 231 -2.89 -8.32 -6.35
CA TYR A 231 -4.10 -9.11 -6.52
C TYR A 231 -3.89 -10.31 -7.44
N SER A 232 -3.01 -10.20 -8.46
CA SER A 232 -2.62 -11.34 -9.29
C SER A 232 -1.84 -12.41 -8.51
N ALA A 233 -1.05 -12.03 -7.53
CA ALA A 233 -0.37 -12.96 -6.62
C ALA A 233 -1.36 -13.61 -5.66
N LEU A 234 -2.25 -12.84 -5.03
CA LEU A 234 -3.28 -13.31 -4.09
C LEU A 234 -4.29 -14.24 -4.77
N LEU A 235 -4.63 -14.00 -6.05
CA LEU A 235 -5.50 -14.87 -6.81
C LEU A 235 -4.93 -16.31 -6.93
N ARG A 236 -3.60 -16.43 -6.94
CA ARG A 236 -2.91 -17.70 -7.19
C ARG A 236 -2.40 -18.40 -5.92
N ASN A 237 -2.35 -17.70 -4.79
CA ASN A 237 -1.78 -18.24 -3.56
C ASN A 237 -2.36 -17.64 -2.29
N SER A 238 -1.97 -18.22 -1.14
CA SER A 238 -2.39 -17.82 0.19
C SER A 238 -1.87 -16.43 0.56
N VAL A 239 -2.61 -15.74 1.42
CA VAL A 239 -2.22 -14.44 1.99
C VAL A 239 -0.96 -14.59 2.83
N THR A 240 -0.85 -15.67 3.58
CA THR A 240 0.29 -15.98 4.45
C THR A 240 1.61 -16.09 3.70
N LEU A 241 1.58 -16.53 2.43
CA LEU A 241 2.76 -16.63 1.57
C LEU A 241 3.05 -15.31 0.83
N VAL A 242 2.02 -14.65 0.33
CA VAL A 242 2.15 -13.46 -0.53
C VAL A 242 2.50 -12.21 0.29
N SER A 243 1.85 -12.02 1.44
CA SER A 243 2.02 -10.79 2.25
C SER A 243 3.45 -10.54 2.73
N PRO A 244 4.23 -11.53 3.21
CA PRO A 244 5.62 -11.30 3.59
C PRO A 244 6.51 -10.85 2.43
N VAL A 245 6.30 -11.40 1.24
CA VAL A 245 7.06 -11.00 0.03
C VAL A 245 6.75 -9.54 -0.33
N ILE A 246 5.47 -9.17 -0.34
CA ILE A 246 5.09 -7.76 -0.55
C ILE A 246 5.64 -6.88 0.56
N GLY A 247 5.67 -7.36 1.81
CA GLY A 247 6.23 -6.67 2.97
C GLY A 247 7.69 -6.24 2.83
N THR A 248 8.43 -6.79 1.86
CA THR A 248 9.81 -6.36 1.55
C THR A 248 9.88 -5.01 0.79
N TYR A 249 8.76 -4.38 0.43
CA TYR A 249 8.76 -3.13 -0.34
C TYR A 249 9.62 -2.00 0.25
N PRO A 250 9.86 -1.87 1.58
CA PRO A 250 10.72 -0.83 2.12
C PRO A 250 12.19 -0.97 1.68
N VAL A 251 12.63 -2.21 1.41
CA VAL A 251 13.98 -2.45 0.83
C VAL A 251 14.08 -1.75 -0.53
N PHE A 252 13.06 -1.89 -1.38
CA PHE A 252 13.03 -1.23 -2.68
C PHE A 252 12.85 0.29 -2.57
N THR A 253 12.13 0.77 -1.55
CA THR A 253 12.07 2.22 -1.23
C THR A 253 13.46 2.75 -0.91
N LEU A 254 14.21 2.06 -0.06
CA LEU A 254 15.56 2.44 0.32
C LEU A 254 16.51 2.41 -0.89
N LEU A 255 16.51 1.32 -1.68
CA LEU A 255 17.33 1.21 -2.88
C LEU A 255 17.04 2.35 -3.87
N ALA A 256 15.78 2.69 -4.06
CA ALA A 256 15.38 3.81 -4.91
C ALA A 256 15.85 5.16 -4.35
N ALA A 257 15.73 5.37 -3.03
CA ALA A 257 16.20 6.60 -2.37
C ALA A 257 17.73 6.76 -2.50
N LEU A 258 18.49 5.67 -2.37
CA LEU A 258 19.94 5.67 -2.57
C LEU A 258 20.31 5.96 -4.02
N ALA A 259 19.65 5.31 -4.97
CA ALA A 259 19.90 5.50 -6.41
C ALA A 259 19.61 6.95 -6.85
N LEU A 260 18.61 7.60 -6.25
CA LEU A 260 18.24 8.99 -6.51
C LEU A 260 19.02 10.00 -5.64
N LYS A 261 19.97 9.54 -4.81
CA LYS A 261 20.80 10.34 -3.90
C LYS A 261 19.98 11.15 -2.89
N GLU A 262 18.78 10.69 -2.54
CA GLU A 262 17.93 11.32 -1.53
C GLU A 262 18.35 10.93 -0.10
N GLU A 263 19.00 9.79 0.04
CA GLU A 263 19.57 9.31 1.31
C GLU A 263 21.06 8.99 1.12
N LYS A 264 21.85 9.14 2.19
CA LYS A 264 23.27 8.74 2.20
C LYS A 264 23.38 7.37 2.85
N ILE A 265 24.27 6.53 2.30
CA ILE A 265 24.58 5.24 2.90
C ILE A 265 25.22 5.50 4.27
N THR A 266 24.56 5.09 5.35
CA THR A 266 25.12 5.01 6.68
C THR A 266 25.51 3.56 6.98
N LEU A 267 26.45 3.34 7.92
CA LEU A 267 26.88 1.99 8.33
C LEU A 267 25.70 1.08 8.76
N GLN A 268 24.60 1.66 9.24
CA GLN A 268 23.39 0.95 9.59
C GLN A 268 22.63 0.39 8.38
N ILE A 269 22.62 1.13 7.26
CA ILE A 269 22.01 0.67 6.01
C ILE A 269 22.82 -0.47 5.39
N ALA A 270 24.13 -0.50 5.63
CA ALA A 270 25.00 -1.56 5.11
C ALA A 270 24.95 -2.85 5.94
N GLY A 271 24.46 -2.80 7.18
CA GLY A 271 24.42 -3.96 8.10
C GLY A 271 23.06 -4.63 8.28
N GLY A 272 21.96 -4.08 7.74
CA GLY A 272 20.59 -4.64 7.81
C GLY A 272 20.20 -5.27 6.52
#